data_f93b8e4db8ed7140746b0d516079ffb6
#
_entry.id   f93b8e4db8ed7140746b0d516079ffb6
#
_cell.length_a   1.000
_cell.length_b   1.000
_cell.length_c   1.000
_cell.angle_alpha   90.00
_cell.angle_beta   90.00
_cell.angle_gamma   90.00
#
_symmetry.space_group_name_H-M   'P 1'
#
loop_
_entity.id
_entity.type
_entity.pdbx_description
1 polymer ?
#
loop_
_entity_poly.entity_id
_entity_poly.type
_entity_poly.pdbx_seq_one_letter_code
_entity_poly.pdbx_strand_id
1 'polypeptide(L)'
;MTDSLDALNKKLDRLIEAVSRLAPPPVPETDLGIADCFVWQADPGYLEPVRKVNRVDIGLIRGVDRVRDILLDNTERFASGYAANNVLLWGARGMGKSSLVKAVHATVNASDKLDRPLKLIEIHREDIDTLPKLMGLLKAAPYRFILFCDDLSFDHDDTSYKSLKAALEGGVEGRPGNVIFYATSNRRHLLPRDMIENERSTAINPSEAVEEKVSLSDRFGLWLGFH
;
A
#
# COMPACT_ATOMS: atom_id res chain seq x y z
N MET A 1 -15.89 -58.23 -3.07
CA MET A 1 -16.38 -56.83 -3.15
C MET A 1 -15.45 -55.85 -2.43
N THR A 2 -14.91 -56.16 -1.26
CA THR A 2 -13.97 -55.33 -0.51
C THR A 2 -12.68 -55.06 -1.24
N ASP A 3 -12.05 -56.03 -1.90
CA ASP A 3 -10.79 -55.87 -2.66
C ASP A 3 -10.88 -54.85 -3.82
N SER A 4 -12.06 -54.78 -4.46
CA SER A 4 -12.27 -53.82 -5.53
C SER A 4 -12.42 -52.38 -5.06
N LEU A 5 -13.02 -52.19 -3.89
CA LEU A 5 -13.12 -50.88 -3.24
C LEU A 5 -11.77 -50.37 -2.70
N ASP A 6 -10.96 -51.28 -2.12
CA ASP A 6 -9.62 -50.92 -1.66
C ASP A 6 -8.67 -50.56 -2.82
N ALA A 7 -8.80 -51.27 -3.94
CA ALA A 7 -8.04 -50.95 -5.15
C ALA A 7 -8.45 -49.59 -5.76
N LEU A 8 -9.75 -49.24 -5.68
CA LEU A 8 -10.29 -47.98 -6.16
C LEU A 8 -9.81 -46.84 -5.24
N ASN A 9 -9.89 -47.00 -3.95
CA ASN A 9 -9.41 -46.00 -2.96
C ASN A 9 -7.92 -45.70 -3.16
N LYS A 10 -7.07 -46.74 -3.33
CA LYS A 10 -5.64 -46.54 -3.63
C LYS A 10 -5.39 -45.76 -4.94
N LYS A 11 -6.21 -45.95 -5.96
CA LYS A 11 -6.09 -45.16 -7.19
C LYS A 11 -6.54 -43.74 -6.98
N LEU A 12 -7.60 -43.51 -6.17
CA LEU A 12 -8.10 -42.18 -5.84
C LEU A 12 -7.06 -41.39 -5.03
N ASP A 13 -6.45 -42.02 -4.04
CA ASP A 13 -5.39 -41.40 -3.23
C ASP A 13 -4.20 -40.97 -4.08
N ARG A 14 -3.77 -41.83 -5.03
CA ARG A 14 -2.69 -41.48 -6.00
C ARG A 14 -3.08 -40.32 -6.91
N LEU A 15 -4.34 -40.27 -7.33
CA LEU A 15 -4.86 -39.20 -8.16
C LEU A 15 -4.91 -37.88 -7.38
N ILE A 16 -5.41 -37.93 -6.14
CA ILE A 16 -5.43 -36.77 -5.24
C ILE A 16 -4.01 -36.27 -5.01
N GLU A 17 -3.06 -37.16 -4.73
CA GLU A 17 -1.66 -36.78 -4.53
C GLU A 17 -1.04 -36.16 -5.81
N ALA A 18 -1.33 -36.72 -6.98
CA ALA A 18 -0.84 -36.18 -8.24
C ALA A 18 -1.45 -34.79 -8.56
N VAL A 19 -2.75 -34.61 -8.32
CA VAL A 19 -3.45 -33.33 -8.52
C VAL A 19 -2.96 -32.31 -7.48
N SER A 20 -2.74 -32.72 -6.21
CA SER A 20 -2.21 -31.83 -5.19
C SER A 20 -0.80 -31.32 -5.49
N ARG A 21 0.01 -32.09 -6.25
CA ARG A 21 1.33 -31.62 -6.73
C ARG A 21 1.24 -30.61 -7.86
N LEU A 22 0.13 -30.58 -8.59
CA LEU A 22 -0.14 -29.62 -9.68
C LEU A 22 -0.91 -28.40 -9.18
N ALA A 23 -1.61 -28.51 -8.06
CA ALA A 23 -2.31 -27.39 -7.46
C ALA A 23 -1.29 -26.40 -6.85
N PRO A 24 -1.47 -25.09 -7.04
CA PRO A 24 -0.65 -24.13 -6.30
C PRO A 24 -0.85 -24.35 -4.79
N PRO A 25 0.19 -24.13 -3.98
CA PRO A 25 0.06 -24.24 -2.53
C PRO A 25 -1.07 -23.35 -2.03
N PRO A 26 -1.82 -23.78 -1.01
CA PRO A 26 -2.90 -22.97 -0.45
C PRO A 26 -2.33 -21.62 0.00
N VAL A 27 -3.04 -20.54 -0.33
CA VAL A 27 -2.65 -19.18 0.11
C VAL A 27 -2.68 -19.18 1.64
N PRO A 28 -1.58 -18.75 2.30
CA PRO A 28 -1.56 -18.68 3.76
C PRO A 28 -2.67 -17.76 4.26
N GLU A 29 -3.44 -18.23 5.24
CA GLU A 29 -4.37 -17.35 5.96
C GLU A 29 -3.57 -16.30 6.73
N THR A 30 -3.92 -15.04 6.57
CA THR A 30 -3.26 -13.95 7.28
C THR A 30 -3.93 -13.72 8.63
N ASP A 31 -3.23 -14.05 9.70
CA ASP A 31 -3.62 -13.60 11.04
C ASP A 31 -3.08 -12.18 11.29
N LEU A 32 -3.97 -11.19 11.25
CA LEU A 32 -3.64 -9.78 11.50
C LEU A 32 -3.29 -9.49 12.96
N GLY A 33 -3.49 -10.43 13.87
CA GLY A 33 -3.15 -10.29 15.28
C GLY A 33 -1.67 -10.49 15.60
N ILE A 34 -0.91 -11.16 14.72
CA ILE A 34 0.46 -11.59 15.02
C ILE A 34 1.52 -10.50 14.81
N ALA A 35 1.22 -9.42 14.08
CA ALA A 35 2.13 -8.33 13.79
C ALA A 35 1.38 -7.01 13.58
N ASP A 36 2.11 -5.88 13.68
CA ASP A 36 1.58 -4.56 13.34
C ASP A 36 2.02 -4.10 11.94
N CYS A 37 2.99 -4.78 11.35
CA CYS A 37 3.48 -4.49 10.02
C CYS A 37 3.48 -5.74 9.15
N PHE A 38 3.13 -5.56 7.89
CA PHE A 38 3.05 -6.62 6.89
C PHE A 38 3.62 -6.15 5.56
N VAL A 39 4.01 -7.10 4.71
CA VAL A 39 4.31 -6.89 3.31
C VAL A 39 3.26 -7.60 2.48
N TRP A 40 2.69 -6.92 1.50
CA TRP A 40 1.79 -7.52 0.55
C TRP A 40 2.56 -8.36 -0.46
N GLN A 41 2.22 -9.63 -0.53
CA GLN A 41 2.70 -10.57 -1.55
C GLN A 41 1.58 -10.75 -2.58
N ALA A 42 1.73 -10.12 -3.74
CA ALA A 42 0.69 -10.05 -4.77
C ALA A 42 0.35 -11.42 -5.37
N ASP A 43 1.36 -12.27 -5.51
CA ASP A 43 1.25 -13.66 -5.92
C ASP A 43 1.78 -14.56 -4.79
N PRO A 44 0.91 -15.39 -4.20
CA PRO A 44 -0.50 -15.70 -4.54
C PRO A 44 -1.55 -14.73 -3.95
N GLY A 45 -1.18 -13.73 -3.20
CA GLY A 45 -2.07 -12.72 -2.63
C GLY A 45 -2.34 -12.92 -1.14
N TYR A 46 -1.32 -12.67 -0.31
CA TYR A 46 -1.40 -12.73 1.16
C TYR A 46 -0.57 -11.63 1.81
N LEU A 47 -0.75 -11.43 3.10
CA LEU A 47 0.03 -10.49 3.91
C LEU A 47 1.09 -11.26 4.70
N GLU A 48 2.35 -10.99 4.40
CA GLU A 48 3.49 -11.55 5.11
C GLU A 48 3.81 -10.70 6.36
N PRO A 49 3.80 -11.28 7.58
CA PRO A 49 4.02 -10.52 8.80
C PRO A 49 5.49 -10.14 8.98
N VAL A 50 5.76 -8.86 9.30
CA VAL A 50 7.08 -8.34 9.62
C VAL A 50 7.27 -8.27 11.12
N ARG A 51 7.95 -9.26 11.70
CA ARG A 51 8.17 -9.34 13.15
C ARG A 51 9.15 -8.29 13.69
N LYS A 52 10.11 -7.86 12.89
CA LYS A 52 11.11 -6.85 13.26
C LYS A 52 11.18 -5.77 12.21
N VAL A 53 10.52 -4.66 12.48
CA VAL A 53 10.53 -3.50 11.58
C VAL A 53 11.83 -2.72 11.73
N ASN A 54 12.50 -2.45 10.60
CA ASN A 54 13.64 -1.55 10.58
C ASN A 54 13.14 -0.10 10.68
N ARG A 55 13.20 0.48 11.89
CA ARG A 55 12.73 1.84 12.19
C ARG A 55 13.69 2.56 13.12
N VAL A 56 13.66 3.88 13.07
CA VAL A 56 14.33 4.77 14.00
C VAL A 56 13.30 5.40 14.95
N ASP A 57 13.74 5.82 16.13
CA ASP A 57 12.90 6.61 17.03
C ASP A 57 12.54 7.95 16.39
N ILE A 58 11.30 8.40 16.54
CA ILE A 58 10.80 9.65 15.94
C ILE A 58 11.60 10.87 16.42
N GLY A 59 12.10 10.84 17.66
CA GLY A 59 12.93 11.89 18.25
C GLY A 59 14.31 12.03 17.62
N LEU A 60 14.78 11.02 16.87
CA LEU A 60 16.05 11.08 16.13
C LEU A 60 15.90 11.70 14.73
N ILE A 61 14.68 11.86 14.24
CA ILE A 61 14.39 12.48 12.94
C ILE A 61 14.35 13.99 13.16
N ARG A 62 15.39 14.69 12.68
CA ARG A 62 15.60 16.13 12.89
C ARG A 62 15.50 16.89 11.56
N GLY A 63 15.17 18.20 11.68
CA GLY A 63 15.13 19.12 10.52
C GLY A 63 13.86 19.04 9.67
N VAL A 64 12.92 18.17 10.04
CA VAL A 64 11.63 18.02 9.35
C VAL A 64 10.45 18.08 10.31
N ASP A 65 10.58 18.88 11.38
CA ASP A 65 9.62 18.93 12.48
C ASP A 65 8.21 19.24 12.03
N ARG A 66 8.02 20.22 11.12
CA ARG A 66 6.72 20.56 10.58
C ARG A 66 6.08 19.39 9.80
N VAL A 67 6.87 18.70 8.97
CA VAL A 67 6.41 17.55 8.20
C VAL A 67 6.03 16.41 9.13
N ARG A 68 6.88 16.16 10.13
CA ARG A 68 6.63 15.15 11.16
C ARG A 68 5.32 15.40 11.89
N ASP A 69 5.11 16.62 12.36
CA ASP A 69 3.94 16.98 13.19
C ASP A 69 2.64 16.88 12.38
N ILE A 70 2.64 17.30 11.10
CA ILE A 70 1.49 17.15 10.19
C ILE A 70 1.20 15.67 9.93
N LEU A 71 2.24 14.85 9.65
CA LEU A 71 2.06 13.43 9.40
C LEU A 71 1.55 12.70 10.63
N LEU A 72 2.07 13.05 11.82
CA LEU A 72 1.66 12.47 13.09
C LEU A 72 0.19 12.79 13.37
N ASP A 73 -0.23 14.06 13.30
CA ASP A 73 -1.63 14.47 13.50
C ASP A 73 -2.58 13.73 12.54
N ASN A 74 -2.24 13.69 11.24
CA ASN A 74 -3.04 12.98 10.24
C ASN A 74 -3.18 11.48 10.56
N THR A 75 -2.11 10.86 11.06
CA THR A 75 -2.07 9.44 11.41
C THR A 75 -2.85 9.15 12.70
N GLU A 76 -2.69 9.98 13.73
CA GLU A 76 -3.45 9.87 14.99
C GLU A 76 -4.96 10.02 14.75
N ARG A 77 -5.37 11.00 13.95
CA ARG A 77 -6.78 11.18 13.55
C ARG A 77 -7.32 9.96 12.86
N PHE A 78 -6.59 9.42 11.88
CA PHE A 78 -6.99 8.21 11.18
C PHE A 78 -7.10 7.02 12.14
N ALA A 79 -6.10 6.77 12.97
CA ALA A 79 -6.10 5.67 13.94
C ALA A 79 -7.28 5.77 14.93
N SER A 80 -7.66 6.99 15.33
CA SER A 80 -8.80 7.27 16.21
C SER A 80 -10.17 7.24 15.53
N GLY A 81 -10.24 6.91 14.22
CA GLY A 81 -11.51 6.78 13.53
C GLY A 81 -12.00 8.01 12.79
N TYR A 82 -11.27 9.11 12.81
CA TYR A 82 -11.63 10.33 12.11
C TYR A 82 -11.19 10.29 10.64
N ALA A 83 -11.79 11.17 9.84
CA ALA A 83 -11.35 11.38 8.46
C ALA A 83 -9.91 11.90 8.41
N ALA A 84 -9.13 11.34 7.49
CA ALA A 84 -7.74 11.70 7.27
C ALA A 84 -7.38 11.59 5.80
N ASN A 85 -6.27 12.22 5.42
CA ASN A 85 -5.83 12.34 4.03
C ASN A 85 -4.83 11.25 3.65
N ASN A 86 -4.86 10.83 2.39
CA ASN A 86 -3.72 10.15 1.79
C ASN A 86 -2.52 11.11 1.76
N VAL A 87 -1.31 10.57 1.89
CA VAL A 87 -0.10 11.39 2.04
C VAL A 87 0.95 11.01 1.00
N LEU A 88 1.50 12.02 0.32
CA LEU A 88 2.70 11.90 -0.49
C LEU A 88 3.84 12.68 0.16
N LEU A 89 4.89 11.96 0.58
CA LEU A 89 6.14 12.55 1.05
C LEU A 89 7.13 12.60 -0.12
N TRP A 90 7.59 13.78 -0.49
CA TRP A 90 8.49 13.94 -1.62
C TRP A 90 9.76 14.70 -1.22
N GLY A 91 10.86 14.42 -1.93
CA GLY A 91 12.16 15.05 -1.68
C GLY A 91 13.32 14.13 -2.05
N ALA A 92 14.54 14.61 -1.97
CA ALA A 92 15.74 13.87 -2.37
C ALA A 92 15.84 12.50 -1.66
N ARG A 93 16.57 11.57 -2.30
CA ARG A 93 16.86 10.26 -1.70
C ARG A 93 17.68 10.42 -0.42
N GLY A 94 17.43 9.56 0.56
CA GLY A 94 18.18 9.56 1.82
C GLY A 94 17.71 10.59 2.86
N MET A 95 16.68 11.38 2.60
CA MET A 95 16.19 12.41 3.54
C MET A 95 15.30 11.87 4.68
N GLY A 96 15.10 10.56 4.78
CA GLY A 96 14.37 9.96 5.90
C GLY A 96 12.85 9.86 5.72
N LYS A 97 12.31 10.03 4.50
CA LYS A 97 10.87 9.95 4.21
C LYS A 97 10.23 8.66 4.71
N SER A 98 10.75 7.51 4.29
CA SER A 98 10.27 6.18 4.68
C SER A 98 10.49 5.89 6.16
N SER A 99 11.60 6.40 6.72
CA SER A 99 11.88 6.31 8.15
C SER A 99 10.84 7.09 8.97
N LEU A 100 10.40 8.25 8.49
CA LEU A 100 9.38 9.05 9.16
C LEU A 100 8.03 8.32 9.18
N VAL A 101 7.59 7.69 8.08
CA VAL A 101 6.34 6.91 8.05
C VAL A 101 6.38 5.79 9.09
N LYS A 102 7.46 5.02 9.13
CA LYS A 102 7.62 3.90 10.07
C LYS A 102 7.71 4.39 11.53
N ALA A 103 8.37 5.51 11.78
CA ALA A 103 8.47 6.12 13.11
C ALA A 103 7.13 6.65 13.61
N VAL A 104 6.38 7.35 12.76
CA VAL A 104 5.03 7.86 13.09
C VAL A 104 4.08 6.71 13.40
N HIS A 105 4.04 5.66 12.55
CA HIS A 105 3.24 4.47 12.81
C HIS A 105 3.54 3.86 14.17
N ALA A 106 4.83 3.69 14.50
CA ALA A 106 5.24 3.15 15.79
C ALA A 106 4.86 4.04 16.98
N THR A 107 4.99 5.36 16.83
CA THR A 107 4.62 6.35 17.86
C THR A 107 3.12 6.31 18.13
N VAL A 108 2.30 6.24 17.09
CA VAL A 108 0.84 6.13 17.23
C VAL A 108 0.45 4.84 17.93
N ASN A 109 1.06 3.70 17.57
CA ASN A 109 0.78 2.41 18.22
C ASN A 109 1.31 2.31 19.66
N ALA A 110 2.31 3.10 20.01
CA ALA A 110 2.81 3.17 21.40
C ALA A 110 1.90 4.01 22.33
N SER A 111 0.92 4.71 21.78
CA SER A 111 -0.04 5.47 22.57
C SER A 111 -1.14 4.56 23.11
N ASP A 112 -1.47 4.69 24.40
CA ASP A 112 -2.58 3.93 25.04
C ASP A 112 -3.98 4.40 24.61
N LYS A 113 -4.06 5.17 23.51
CA LYS A 113 -5.33 5.78 23.04
C LYS A 113 -6.08 4.95 22.04
N LEU A 114 -5.50 3.85 21.54
CA LEU A 114 -6.09 3.05 20.49
C LEU A 114 -6.75 1.78 21.05
N ASP A 115 -7.98 1.54 20.66
CA ASP A 115 -8.67 0.28 20.97
C ASP A 115 -8.00 -0.93 20.29
N ARG A 116 -7.43 -0.70 19.12
CA ARG A 116 -6.72 -1.71 18.32
C ARG A 116 -5.50 -1.08 17.63
N PRO A 117 -4.40 -1.82 17.47
CA PRO A 117 -3.22 -1.30 16.80
C PRO A 117 -3.52 -0.98 15.33
N LEU A 118 -2.99 0.16 14.90
CA LEU A 118 -2.95 0.55 13.49
C LEU A 118 -1.99 -0.38 12.75
N LYS A 119 -2.39 -0.92 11.61
CA LYS A 119 -1.57 -1.83 10.81
C LYS A 119 -0.90 -1.06 9.66
N LEU A 120 0.39 -1.35 9.43
CA LEU A 120 1.16 -0.83 8.31
C LEU A 120 1.39 -1.96 7.30
N ILE A 121 0.94 -1.79 6.07
CA ILE A 121 1.12 -2.77 5.00
C ILE A 121 1.96 -2.12 3.91
N GLU A 122 3.16 -2.65 3.71
CA GLU A 122 4.02 -2.25 2.60
C GLU A 122 3.56 -2.95 1.32
N ILE A 123 3.37 -2.19 0.25
CA ILE A 123 3.11 -2.68 -1.09
C ILE A 123 4.24 -2.21 -2.00
N HIS A 124 4.83 -3.12 -2.76
CA HIS A 124 5.84 -2.77 -3.73
C HIS A 124 5.23 -2.03 -4.92
N ARG A 125 6.01 -1.16 -5.54
CA ARG A 125 5.56 -0.38 -6.70
C ARG A 125 5.07 -1.29 -7.84
N GLU A 126 5.75 -2.39 -8.06
CA GLU A 126 5.44 -3.38 -9.08
C GLU A 126 4.09 -4.05 -8.89
N ASP A 127 3.59 -4.06 -7.64
CA ASP A 127 2.35 -4.72 -7.23
C ASP A 127 1.15 -3.76 -7.17
N ILE A 128 1.32 -2.49 -7.53
CA ILE A 128 0.27 -1.46 -7.46
C ILE A 128 -1.01 -1.86 -8.21
N ASP A 129 -0.89 -2.61 -9.31
CA ASP A 129 -2.06 -3.11 -10.06
C ASP A 129 -2.93 -4.07 -9.24
N THR A 130 -2.39 -4.67 -8.19
CA THR A 130 -3.12 -5.56 -7.28
C THR A 130 -3.76 -4.83 -6.08
N LEU A 131 -3.59 -3.52 -6.00
CA LEU A 131 -4.12 -2.69 -4.91
C LEU A 131 -5.63 -2.85 -4.68
N PRO A 132 -6.48 -2.95 -5.72
CA PRO A 132 -7.92 -3.21 -5.53
C PRO A 132 -8.19 -4.54 -4.82
N LYS A 133 -7.42 -5.60 -5.15
CA LYS A 133 -7.51 -6.93 -4.49
C LYS A 133 -7.15 -6.81 -3.01
N LEU A 134 -6.04 -6.14 -2.70
CA LEU A 134 -5.61 -5.89 -1.33
C LEU A 134 -6.67 -5.10 -0.54
N MET A 135 -7.16 -4.00 -1.09
CA MET A 135 -8.19 -3.19 -0.43
C MET A 135 -9.48 -3.97 -0.16
N GLY A 136 -9.87 -4.87 -1.08
CA GLY A 136 -10.99 -5.78 -0.89
C GLY A 136 -10.82 -6.71 0.31
N LEU A 137 -9.62 -7.26 0.51
CA LEU A 137 -9.29 -8.10 1.67
C LEU A 137 -9.37 -7.32 2.99
N LEU A 138 -8.94 -6.05 2.98
CA LEU A 138 -8.87 -5.23 4.18
C LEU A 138 -10.21 -4.64 4.60
N LYS A 139 -11.16 -4.47 3.66
CA LYS A 139 -12.45 -3.78 3.87
C LYS A 139 -13.24 -4.36 5.04
N ALA A 140 -13.25 -5.70 5.20
CA ALA A 140 -14.00 -6.39 6.25
C ALA A 140 -13.21 -6.58 7.55
N ALA A 141 -11.92 -6.27 7.56
CA ALA A 141 -11.07 -6.50 8.73
C ALA A 141 -11.34 -5.46 9.83
N PRO A 142 -11.31 -5.87 11.10
CA PRO A 142 -11.64 -4.98 12.22
C PRO A 142 -10.45 -4.10 12.66
N TYR A 143 -9.55 -3.77 11.74
CA TYR A 143 -8.37 -2.93 11.94
C TYR A 143 -8.39 -1.73 11.00
N ARG A 144 -7.56 -0.74 11.31
CA ARG A 144 -7.23 0.36 10.41
C ARG A 144 -5.87 0.13 9.79
N PHE A 145 -5.71 0.52 8.53
CA PHE A 145 -4.55 0.18 7.73
C PHE A 145 -3.96 1.41 7.05
N ILE A 146 -2.65 1.57 7.18
CA ILE A 146 -1.85 2.40 6.30
C ILE A 146 -1.30 1.48 5.22
N LEU A 147 -1.70 1.69 3.97
CA LEU A 147 -1.01 1.11 2.82
C LEU A 147 0.16 2.01 2.47
N PHE A 148 1.35 1.48 2.49
CA PHE A 148 2.58 2.23 2.30
C PHE A 148 3.32 1.77 1.06
N CYS A 149 3.52 2.66 0.09
CA CYS A 149 4.35 2.42 -1.08
C CYS A 149 5.60 3.30 -1.01
N ASP A 150 6.76 2.66 -0.86
CA ASP A 150 8.04 3.37 -0.84
C ASP A 150 8.56 3.60 -2.27
N ASP A 151 9.17 4.77 -2.51
CA ASP A 151 9.76 5.18 -3.79
C ASP A 151 8.80 5.11 -4.99
N LEU A 152 7.58 5.59 -4.79
CA LEU A 152 6.55 5.62 -5.83
C LEU A 152 6.95 6.56 -6.96
N SER A 153 7.04 6.04 -8.17
CA SER A 153 7.26 6.81 -9.40
C SER A 153 6.71 6.01 -10.58
N PHE A 154 6.26 6.69 -11.61
CA PHE A 154 5.77 6.05 -12.84
C PHE A 154 6.61 6.50 -14.02
N ASP A 155 6.91 5.57 -14.91
CA ASP A 155 7.59 5.83 -16.17
C ASP A 155 6.58 6.09 -17.31
N HIS A 156 7.06 6.41 -18.50
CA HIS A 156 6.24 6.83 -19.64
C HIS A 156 5.17 5.80 -20.04
N ASP A 157 5.53 4.53 -20.04
CA ASP A 157 4.69 3.43 -20.52
C ASP A 157 3.97 2.70 -19.38
N ASP A 158 4.16 3.17 -18.14
CA ASP A 158 3.58 2.54 -16.97
C ASP A 158 2.08 2.88 -16.87
N THR A 159 1.24 1.87 -16.90
CA THR A 159 -0.22 2.00 -16.78
C THR A 159 -0.73 1.82 -15.36
N SER A 160 0.12 1.38 -14.44
CA SER A 160 -0.25 1.08 -13.04
C SER A 160 -0.71 2.33 -12.26
N TYR A 161 -0.36 3.53 -12.73
CA TYR A 161 -0.92 4.78 -12.18
C TYR A 161 -2.45 4.84 -12.25
N LYS A 162 -3.08 4.18 -13.25
CA LYS A 162 -4.54 4.12 -13.39
C LYS A 162 -5.18 3.29 -12.28
N SER A 163 -4.54 2.17 -11.92
CA SER A 163 -4.97 1.32 -10.82
C SER A 163 -4.86 2.07 -9.48
N LEU A 164 -3.76 2.80 -9.28
CA LEU A 164 -3.61 3.65 -8.10
C LEU A 164 -4.68 4.75 -8.06
N LYS A 165 -4.91 5.45 -9.19
CA LYS A 165 -5.94 6.49 -9.28
C LYS A 165 -7.31 5.93 -8.90
N ALA A 166 -7.72 4.81 -9.50
CA ALA A 166 -8.99 4.15 -9.21
C ALA A 166 -9.11 3.75 -7.74
N ALA A 167 -8.04 3.23 -7.14
CA ALA A 167 -8.00 2.86 -5.73
C ALA A 167 -8.13 4.07 -4.78
N LEU A 168 -7.46 5.19 -5.10
CA LEU A 168 -7.53 6.42 -4.31
C LEU A 168 -8.89 7.12 -4.41
N GLU A 169 -9.55 7.03 -5.57
CA GLU A 169 -10.90 7.57 -5.82
C GLU A 169 -11.99 6.69 -5.19
N GLY A 170 -11.77 5.36 -5.19
CA GLY A 170 -12.67 4.39 -4.58
C GLY A 170 -13.90 4.01 -5.41
N GLY A 171 -14.03 4.48 -6.66
CA GLY A 171 -15.15 4.16 -7.55
C GLY A 171 -16.52 4.38 -6.90
N VAL A 172 -17.53 3.60 -7.32
CA VAL A 172 -18.92 3.68 -6.82
C VAL A 172 -19.03 3.29 -5.33
N GLU A 173 -18.19 2.36 -4.87
CA GLU A 173 -18.21 1.90 -3.47
C GLU A 173 -17.46 2.82 -2.51
N GLY A 174 -16.71 3.77 -3.03
CA GLY A 174 -15.77 4.57 -2.25
C GLY A 174 -14.54 3.79 -1.77
N ARG A 175 -13.53 4.50 -1.32
CA ARG A 175 -12.39 3.89 -0.62
C ARG A 175 -12.85 3.31 0.72
N PRO A 176 -12.38 2.11 1.13
CA PRO A 176 -12.68 1.59 2.46
C PRO A 176 -12.29 2.61 3.55
N GLY A 177 -13.23 2.94 4.44
CA GLY A 177 -13.02 3.94 5.49
C GLY A 177 -11.94 3.56 6.51
N ASN A 178 -11.54 2.29 6.53
CA ASN A 178 -10.49 1.76 7.38
C ASN A 178 -9.12 1.68 6.68
N VAL A 179 -8.95 2.26 5.48
CA VAL A 179 -7.70 2.24 4.71
C VAL A 179 -7.29 3.66 4.34
N ILE A 180 -6.00 3.99 4.53
CA ILE A 180 -5.36 5.23 4.09
C ILE A 180 -4.09 4.88 3.30
N PHE A 181 -3.73 5.69 2.30
CA PHE A 181 -2.58 5.42 1.46
C PHE A 181 -1.47 6.45 1.70
N TYR A 182 -0.27 5.98 2.02
CA TYR A 182 0.94 6.78 2.15
C TYR A 182 1.94 6.36 1.09
N ALA A 183 2.57 7.33 0.45
CA ALA A 183 3.64 7.08 -0.50
C ALA A 183 4.83 7.99 -0.25
N THR A 184 6.01 7.52 -0.60
CA THR A 184 7.19 8.37 -0.73
C THR A 184 7.58 8.49 -2.20
N SER A 185 8.21 9.60 -2.58
CA SER A 185 8.76 9.79 -3.91
C SER A 185 10.03 10.62 -3.86
N ASN A 186 10.95 10.31 -4.76
CA ASN A 186 12.14 11.14 -4.97
C ASN A 186 11.86 12.32 -5.91
N ARG A 187 10.69 12.35 -6.52
CA ARG A 187 10.22 13.39 -7.42
C ARG A 187 9.05 14.16 -6.79
N ARG A 188 8.98 15.46 -7.02
CA ARG A 188 7.83 16.27 -6.61
C ARG A 188 6.55 15.85 -7.33
N HIS A 189 6.67 15.49 -8.60
CA HIS A 189 5.59 14.94 -9.42
C HIS A 189 5.87 13.46 -9.67
N LEU A 190 4.88 12.62 -9.50
CA LEU A 190 5.00 11.16 -9.63
C LEU A 190 5.34 10.71 -11.07
N LEU A 191 5.21 11.60 -12.04
CA LEU A 191 5.41 11.37 -13.47
C LEU A 191 6.60 12.17 -14.01
N PRO A 192 7.30 11.71 -15.08
CA PRO A 192 8.43 12.38 -15.68
C PRO A 192 8.08 13.78 -16.22
N ARG A 193 8.98 14.77 -16.03
CA ARG A 193 8.81 16.15 -16.54
C ARG A 193 8.72 16.20 -18.06
N ASP A 194 9.48 15.38 -18.75
CA ASP A 194 9.55 15.34 -20.22
C ASP A 194 8.21 14.97 -20.86
N MET A 195 7.35 14.24 -20.15
CA MET A 195 5.97 13.99 -20.58
C MET A 195 5.10 15.24 -20.49
N ILE A 196 5.33 16.07 -19.48
CA ILE A 196 4.58 17.31 -19.27
C ILE A 196 4.97 18.37 -20.31
N GLU A 197 6.25 18.39 -20.73
CA GLU A 197 6.78 19.38 -21.68
C GLU A 197 6.61 18.97 -23.16
N ASN A 198 6.79 17.69 -23.50
CA ASN A 198 6.63 17.19 -24.88
C ASN A 198 5.17 17.16 -25.32
N GLU A 199 4.23 16.86 -24.45
CA GLU A 199 2.81 16.93 -24.77
C GLU A 199 2.30 18.37 -24.93
N ARG A 200 2.95 19.36 -24.30
CA ARG A 200 2.69 20.79 -24.55
C ARG A 200 3.14 21.27 -25.93
N SER A 201 4.10 20.60 -26.55
CA SER A 201 4.70 21.03 -27.82
C SER A 201 4.13 20.34 -29.06
N THR A 202 3.46 19.20 -28.95
CA THR A 202 3.09 18.34 -30.09
C THR A 202 1.59 18.05 -30.23
N ALA A 203 0.75 18.35 -29.26
CA ALA A 203 -0.66 17.98 -29.30
C ALA A 203 -1.56 19.17 -29.65
N ILE A 204 -2.49 18.94 -30.57
CA ILE A 204 -3.61 19.84 -30.89
C ILE A 204 -4.54 20.01 -29.68
N ASN A 205 -4.50 19.08 -28.69
CA ASN A 205 -5.11 19.17 -27.36
C ASN A 205 -4.17 18.59 -26.30
N PRO A 206 -3.24 19.35 -25.75
CA PRO A 206 -2.33 18.90 -24.69
C PRO A 206 -3.02 18.63 -23.35
N SER A 207 -4.32 18.94 -23.20
CA SER A 207 -4.98 19.09 -21.91
C SER A 207 -5.31 17.78 -21.20
N GLU A 208 -5.82 16.77 -21.90
CA GLU A 208 -6.41 15.60 -21.22
C GLU A 208 -5.38 14.69 -20.53
N ALA A 209 -4.27 14.36 -21.19
CA ALA A 209 -3.29 13.46 -20.59
C ALA A 209 -2.46 14.15 -19.50
N VAL A 210 -2.21 15.46 -19.61
CA VAL A 210 -1.56 16.26 -18.56
C VAL A 210 -2.50 16.48 -17.38
N GLU A 211 -3.78 16.75 -17.63
CA GLU A 211 -4.79 16.86 -16.58
C GLU A 211 -5.02 15.54 -15.85
N GLU A 212 -4.99 14.41 -16.55
CA GLU A 212 -5.13 13.09 -15.93
C GLU A 212 -3.95 12.76 -15.02
N LYS A 213 -2.76 13.19 -15.37
CA LYS A 213 -1.50 12.92 -14.65
C LYS A 213 -1.27 13.88 -13.48
N VAL A 214 -1.62 15.15 -13.62
CA VAL A 214 -1.68 16.11 -12.50
C VAL A 214 -2.74 15.67 -11.49
N SER A 215 -3.86 15.17 -11.97
CA SER A 215 -4.96 14.63 -11.18
C SER A 215 -4.54 13.50 -10.22
N LEU A 216 -3.53 12.67 -10.51
CA LEU A 216 -3.09 11.64 -9.56
C LEU A 216 -2.47 12.24 -8.31
N SER A 217 -1.68 13.27 -8.48
CA SER A 217 -1.05 13.97 -7.37
C SER A 217 -2.10 14.67 -6.49
N ASP A 218 -3.15 15.23 -7.10
CA ASP A 218 -4.24 15.93 -6.39
C ASP A 218 -5.09 14.97 -5.53
N ARG A 219 -4.99 13.65 -5.76
CA ARG A 219 -5.64 12.62 -4.93
C ARG A 219 -4.98 12.39 -3.57
N PHE A 220 -3.75 12.88 -3.43
CA PHE A 220 -3.12 12.95 -2.12
C PHE A 220 -3.53 14.25 -1.45
N GLY A 221 -4.35 14.19 -0.42
CA GLY A 221 -4.80 15.38 0.30
C GLY A 221 -3.68 16.09 1.07
N LEU A 222 -2.55 15.41 1.35
CA LEU A 222 -1.37 15.99 1.96
C LEU A 222 -0.14 15.75 1.09
N TRP A 223 0.56 16.85 0.76
CA TRP A 223 1.84 16.85 0.08
C TRP A 223 2.91 17.41 0.99
N LEU A 224 3.80 16.54 1.43
CA LEU A 224 4.82 16.88 2.41
C LEU A 224 6.20 16.85 1.77
N GLY A 225 6.79 18.04 1.60
CA GLY A 225 8.12 18.22 1.02
C GLY A 225 9.22 18.15 2.07
N PHE A 226 10.26 17.37 1.78
CA PHE A 226 11.51 17.32 2.54
C PHE A 226 12.52 18.24 1.87
N HIS A 227 12.94 19.30 2.57
CA HIS A 227 13.87 20.32 2.10
C HIS A 227 15.06 20.45 3.05
#